data_6e92af37052ed703bf6f57369adec623
#
_entry.id   6e92af37052ed703bf6f57369adec623
#
_cell.length_a   1.000
_cell.length_b   1.000
_cell.length_c   1.000
_cell.angle_alpha   90.00
_cell.angle_beta   90.00
_cell.angle_gamma   90.00
#
_symmetry.space_group_name_H-M   'P 1'
#
loop_
_entity.id
_entity.type
_entity.pdbx_description
1 polymer ?
#
loop_
_entity_poly.entity_id
_entity_poly.type
_entity_poly.pdbx_seq_one_letter_code
_entity_poly.pdbx_strand_id
1 'polypeptide(L)'
;MSRVYVGMSGGVDSSLAAALLVQQGYDVTGVYMQNWINDVPGMRCPWADDLADAKRVAVHLGIPFKVFDFCHEYKQLVVDYMIGEYRAGRTPNPDIMCNQEVKFGLFRQVALRDGAEQIATGHYARSQGSRLMRAVNQDKDQTYFLYRITGEAVAQTIFPLGNYRTKAEVRADAERLGLSTARKPDSQGICFVGTVNMRDFLGQYIQTEPGEIIDQETGRRVGEHDGAIFYTLGQRHGLNVGGGLPYYVVGKDMGRNIVYVSRRLDSEVFWRNELTLSQLSWINEAPVTEGDYLVRVRHRAPLKAASVRWQDGGRLVVTLKEPERAVASGQSVVIYDGQVCLGGGVVC
;
A
#
# COMPACT_ATOMS: atom_id res chain seq x y z
N MET A 1 -18.83 -17.88 21.66
CA MET A 1 -18.61 -17.25 20.31
C MET A 1 -17.38 -16.37 20.41
N SER A 2 -16.45 -16.51 19.50
CA SER A 2 -15.23 -15.69 19.53
C SER A 2 -15.57 -14.25 19.13
N ARG A 3 -15.06 -13.28 19.89
CA ARG A 3 -15.31 -11.86 19.68
C ARG A 3 -14.32 -11.27 18.67
N VAL A 4 -14.86 -10.73 17.55
CA VAL A 4 -14.07 -10.20 16.44
C VAL A 4 -14.42 -8.73 16.18
N TYR A 5 -13.39 -7.88 16.16
CA TYR A 5 -13.55 -6.48 15.75
C TYR A 5 -13.17 -6.35 14.27
N VAL A 6 -14.12 -5.88 13.46
CA VAL A 6 -13.94 -5.73 12.01
C VAL A 6 -13.65 -4.28 11.65
N GLY A 7 -12.50 -4.03 11.05
CA GLY A 7 -12.19 -2.71 10.50
C GLY A 7 -13.07 -2.40 9.29
N MET A 8 -14.00 -1.46 9.45
CA MET A 8 -14.99 -1.08 8.44
C MET A 8 -14.64 0.29 7.84
N SER A 9 -14.29 0.32 6.57
CA SER A 9 -13.92 1.53 5.83
C SER A 9 -15.10 2.18 5.08
N GLY A 10 -16.31 1.64 5.21
CA GLY A 10 -17.46 2.07 4.39
C GLY A 10 -17.43 1.57 2.94
N GLY A 11 -16.47 0.75 2.55
CA GLY A 11 -16.39 0.10 1.25
C GLY A 11 -17.01 -1.30 1.24
N VAL A 12 -17.26 -1.86 0.04
CA VAL A 12 -17.89 -3.17 -0.13
C VAL A 12 -17.10 -4.31 0.52
N ASP A 13 -15.77 -4.27 0.45
CA ASP A 13 -14.91 -5.35 0.94
C ASP A 13 -15.00 -5.50 2.47
N SER A 14 -14.86 -4.41 3.21
CA SER A 14 -14.98 -4.43 4.67
C SER A 14 -16.40 -4.74 5.14
N SER A 15 -17.41 -4.29 4.39
CA SER A 15 -18.82 -4.58 4.66
C SER A 15 -19.12 -6.07 4.49
N LEU A 16 -18.66 -6.67 3.40
CA LEU A 16 -18.83 -8.11 3.17
C LEU A 16 -18.04 -8.94 4.19
N ALA A 17 -16.82 -8.51 4.56
CA ALA A 17 -16.04 -9.19 5.59
C ALA A 17 -16.81 -9.27 6.92
N ALA A 18 -17.45 -8.17 7.35
CA ALA A 18 -18.28 -8.16 8.56
C ALA A 18 -19.49 -9.10 8.42
N ALA A 19 -20.21 -9.03 7.29
CA ALA A 19 -21.40 -9.86 7.05
C ALA A 19 -21.08 -11.36 7.05
N LEU A 20 -19.97 -11.77 6.44
CA LEU A 20 -19.53 -13.17 6.42
C LEU A 20 -19.22 -13.68 7.82
N LEU A 21 -18.57 -12.89 8.67
CA LEU A 21 -18.28 -13.29 10.05
C LEU A 21 -19.54 -13.39 10.90
N VAL A 22 -20.50 -12.50 10.72
CA VAL A 22 -21.84 -12.63 11.37
C VAL A 22 -22.51 -13.94 10.95
N GLN A 23 -22.50 -14.28 9.65
CA GLN A 23 -23.08 -15.55 9.15
C GLN A 23 -22.35 -16.79 9.71
N GLN A 24 -21.04 -16.67 9.98
CA GLN A 24 -20.24 -17.74 10.58
C GLN A 24 -20.44 -17.85 12.10
N GLY A 25 -21.25 -16.99 12.72
CA GLY A 25 -21.60 -17.04 14.13
C GLY A 25 -20.57 -16.40 15.07
N TYR A 26 -19.70 -15.52 14.57
CA TYR A 26 -18.83 -14.70 15.43
C TYR A 26 -19.61 -13.61 16.16
N ASP A 27 -19.14 -13.22 17.34
CA ASP A 27 -19.58 -12.00 18.05
C ASP A 27 -18.85 -10.80 17.43
N VAL A 28 -19.50 -10.15 16.46
CA VAL A 28 -18.87 -9.12 15.61
C VAL A 28 -19.15 -7.72 16.13
N THR A 29 -18.11 -6.91 16.27
CA THR A 29 -18.21 -5.46 16.46
C THR A 29 -17.57 -4.75 15.25
N GLY A 30 -18.32 -3.87 14.59
CA GLY A 30 -17.79 -3.01 13.53
C GLY A 30 -16.98 -1.84 14.11
N VAL A 31 -15.83 -1.55 13.52
CA VAL A 31 -14.98 -0.42 13.95
C VAL A 31 -14.59 0.43 12.75
N TYR A 32 -14.91 1.71 12.82
CA TYR A 32 -14.39 2.71 11.89
C TYR A 32 -13.11 3.33 12.46
N MET A 33 -12.03 3.26 11.72
CA MET A 33 -10.78 3.92 12.08
C MET A 33 -10.78 5.33 11.47
N GLN A 34 -10.90 6.35 12.31
CA GLN A 34 -10.83 7.74 11.90
C GLN A 34 -9.36 8.17 11.84
N ASN A 35 -8.79 8.11 10.65
CA ASN A 35 -7.37 8.34 10.43
C ASN A 35 -7.06 9.78 10.00
N TRP A 36 -8.03 10.48 9.44
CA TRP A 36 -7.85 11.82 8.89
C TRP A 36 -9.17 12.58 8.84
N ILE A 37 -9.19 13.78 9.39
CA ILE A 37 -10.38 14.67 9.40
C ILE A 37 -10.06 16.07 8.84
N ASN A 38 -8.79 16.37 8.56
CA ASN A 38 -8.42 17.71 8.13
C ASN A 38 -8.92 17.96 6.71
N ASP A 39 -9.76 18.98 6.59
CA ASP A 39 -10.09 19.53 5.29
C ASP A 39 -8.87 20.28 4.77
N VAL A 40 -8.34 19.77 3.70
CA VAL A 40 -7.35 20.49 2.92
C VAL A 40 -8.12 21.50 2.06
N PRO A 41 -7.76 22.79 2.01
CA PRO A 41 -8.46 23.78 1.20
C PRO A 41 -8.72 23.28 -0.23
N GLY A 42 -9.99 23.23 -0.63
CA GLY A 42 -10.40 22.69 -1.93
C GLY A 42 -10.60 21.16 -1.99
N MET A 43 -10.42 20.45 -0.86
CA MET A 43 -10.57 19.00 -0.80
C MET A 43 -11.72 18.60 0.13
N ARG A 44 -12.71 17.90 -0.40
CA ARG A 44 -13.72 17.23 0.42
C ARG A 44 -13.19 15.85 0.82
N CYS A 45 -12.83 15.67 2.07
CA CYS A 45 -12.46 14.38 2.61
C CYS A 45 -13.71 13.47 2.67
N PRO A 46 -13.69 12.25 2.10
CA PRO A 46 -14.86 11.36 2.06
C PRO A 46 -15.19 10.70 3.41
N TRP A 47 -14.46 11.01 4.48
CA TRP A 47 -14.56 10.30 5.76
C TRP A 47 -15.99 10.29 6.34
N ALA A 48 -16.75 11.38 6.20
CA ALA A 48 -18.09 11.46 6.73
C ALA A 48 -19.06 10.52 5.98
N ASP A 49 -18.96 10.45 4.66
CA ASP A 49 -19.74 9.56 3.81
C ASP A 49 -19.36 8.09 4.09
N ASP A 50 -18.05 7.81 4.20
CA ASP A 50 -17.54 6.48 4.52
C ASP A 50 -17.96 5.99 5.91
N LEU A 51 -17.90 6.87 6.92
CA LEU A 51 -18.40 6.58 8.26
C LEU A 51 -19.91 6.31 8.25
N ALA A 52 -20.69 7.11 7.51
CA ALA A 52 -22.13 6.91 7.38
C ALA A 52 -22.47 5.57 6.71
N ASP A 53 -21.70 5.19 5.67
CA ASP A 53 -21.85 3.89 5.01
C ASP A 53 -21.51 2.73 5.96
N ALA A 54 -20.41 2.82 6.70
CA ALA A 54 -20.02 1.81 7.68
C ALA A 54 -21.09 1.65 8.78
N LYS A 55 -21.63 2.75 9.29
CA LYS A 55 -22.74 2.74 10.27
C LYS A 55 -23.99 2.08 9.70
N ARG A 56 -24.39 2.41 8.46
CA ARG A 56 -25.57 1.79 7.81
C ARG A 56 -25.43 0.28 7.70
N VAL A 57 -24.22 -0.20 7.32
CA VAL A 57 -23.93 -1.63 7.25
C VAL A 57 -23.99 -2.27 8.65
N ALA A 58 -23.43 -1.63 9.67
CA ALA A 58 -23.48 -2.16 11.05
C ALA A 58 -24.92 -2.28 11.56
N VAL A 59 -25.76 -1.28 11.32
CA VAL A 59 -27.20 -1.31 11.65
C VAL A 59 -27.90 -2.44 10.88
N HIS A 60 -27.64 -2.59 9.58
CA HIS A 60 -28.23 -3.65 8.76
C HIS A 60 -27.87 -5.05 9.27
N LEU A 61 -26.62 -5.24 9.73
CA LEU A 61 -26.15 -6.51 10.29
C LEU A 61 -26.54 -6.74 11.74
N GLY A 62 -27.10 -5.72 12.42
CA GLY A 62 -27.46 -5.79 13.84
C GLY A 62 -26.27 -5.91 14.78
N ILE A 63 -25.11 -5.38 14.40
CA ILE A 63 -23.86 -5.44 15.18
C ILE A 63 -23.54 -4.13 15.89
N PRO A 64 -22.88 -4.17 17.06
CA PRO A 64 -22.31 -2.98 17.70
C PRO A 64 -21.34 -2.27 16.77
N PHE A 65 -21.24 -0.92 16.92
CA PHE A 65 -20.35 -0.11 16.10
C PHE A 65 -19.57 0.88 16.95
N LYS A 66 -18.26 0.97 16.72
CA LYS A 66 -17.34 1.88 17.42
C LYS A 66 -16.58 2.74 16.41
N VAL A 67 -16.09 3.89 16.88
CA VAL A 67 -15.16 4.74 16.15
C VAL A 67 -13.88 4.85 16.98
N PHE A 68 -12.75 4.50 16.40
CA PHE A 68 -11.44 4.71 17.00
C PHE A 68 -10.77 5.89 16.31
N ASP A 69 -10.42 6.91 17.06
CA ASP A 69 -9.71 8.08 16.54
C ASP A 69 -8.21 7.84 16.60
N PHE A 70 -7.60 7.80 15.43
CA PHE A 70 -6.16 7.65 15.23
C PHE A 70 -5.55 8.82 14.43
N CYS A 71 -6.24 9.96 14.33
CA CYS A 71 -5.81 11.08 13.51
C CYS A 71 -4.40 11.58 13.87
N HIS A 72 -4.11 11.65 15.18
CA HIS A 72 -2.80 12.09 15.64
C HIS A 72 -1.69 11.11 15.27
N GLU A 73 -1.87 9.85 15.60
CA GLU A 73 -0.90 8.77 15.33
C GLU A 73 -0.72 8.55 13.83
N TYR A 74 -1.82 8.62 13.08
CA TYR A 74 -1.76 8.50 11.62
C TYR A 74 -0.91 9.60 11.00
N LYS A 75 -1.09 10.85 11.47
CA LYS A 75 -0.27 11.97 11.02
C LYS A 75 1.21 11.69 11.28
N GLN A 76 1.56 11.30 12.49
CA GLN A 76 2.97 11.06 12.87
C GLN A 76 3.58 9.85 12.14
N LEU A 77 2.90 8.72 12.15
CA LEU A 77 3.47 7.44 11.71
C LEU A 77 3.39 7.21 10.20
N VAL A 78 2.42 7.84 9.53
CA VAL A 78 2.20 7.62 8.09
C VAL A 78 2.50 8.88 7.29
N VAL A 79 1.89 10.02 7.65
CA VAL A 79 2.02 11.25 6.85
C VAL A 79 3.41 11.87 7.00
N ASP A 80 3.90 12.04 8.21
CA ASP A 80 5.21 12.65 8.45
C ASP A 80 6.36 11.76 7.91
N TYR A 81 6.21 10.42 8.03
CA TYR A 81 7.11 9.46 7.37
C TYR A 81 7.11 9.68 5.85
N MET A 82 5.93 9.72 5.23
CA MET A 82 5.79 9.90 3.79
C MET A 82 6.44 11.21 3.32
N ILE A 83 6.19 12.30 4.01
CA ILE A 83 6.79 13.62 3.72
C ILE A 83 8.31 13.55 3.83
N GLY A 84 8.85 12.91 4.86
CA GLY A 84 10.29 12.71 5.06
C GLY A 84 10.94 11.95 3.91
N GLU A 85 10.31 10.87 3.46
CA GLU A 85 10.80 10.07 2.33
C GLU A 85 10.82 10.86 1.01
N TYR A 86 9.74 11.61 0.73
CA TYR A 86 9.69 12.47 -0.44
C TYR A 86 10.75 13.57 -0.40
N ARG A 87 10.96 14.22 0.75
CA ARG A 87 12.05 15.21 0.92
C ARG A 87 13.43 14.62 0.66
N ALA A 88 13.62 13.37 1.01
CA ALA A 88 14.86 12.65 0.70
C ALA A 88 14.94 12.12 -0.75
N GLY A 89 13.99 12.50 -1.60
CA GLY A 89 13.96 12.08 -3.01
C GLY A 89 13.51 10.65 -3.26
N ARG A 90 13.06 9.93 -2.23
CA ARG A 90 12.58 8.55 -2.34
C ARG A 90 11.08 8.51 -2.66
N THR A 91 10.60 7.36 -3.12
CA THR A 91 9.18 7.15 -3.43
C THR A 91 8.60 6.14 -2.44
N PRO A 92 8.03 6.59 -1.30
CA PRO A 92 7.47 5.71 -0.29
C PRO A 92 6.12 5.12 -0.71
N ASN A 93 5.68 4.09 0.04
CA ASN A 93 4.33 3.57 -0.07
C ASN A 93 3.59 3.77 1.27
N PRO A 94 2.72 4.78 1.40
CA PRO A 94 2.02 5.09 2.63
C PRO A 94 1.02 4.00 3.05
N ASP A 95 0.47 3.21 2.10
CA ASP A 95 -0.46 2.13 2.44
C ASP A 95 0.22 1.01 3.23
N ILE A 96 1.50 0.73 2.95
CA ILE A 96 2.29 -0.23 3.72
C ILE A 96 2.44 0.25 5.16
N MET A 97 2.77 1.54 5.36
CA MET A 97 2.91 2.12 6.70
C MET A 97 1.57 2.18 7.44
N CYS A 98 0.49 2.54 6.73
CA CYS A 98 -0.87 2.49 7.30
C CYS A 98 -1.23 1.08 7.78
N ASN A 99 -0.91 0.05 7.00
CA ASN A 99 -1.16 -1.33 7.43
C ASN A 99 -0.29 -1.70 8.63
N GLN A 100 1.02 -1.46 8.58
CA GLN A 100 1.95 -1.80 9.67
C GLN A 100 1.57 -1.10 10.98
N GLU A 101 1.46 0.22 10.95
CA GLU A 101 1.37 1.05 12.16
C GLU A 101 -0.06 1.18 12.67
N VAL A 102 -1.01 1.38 11.77
CA VAL A 102 -2.39 1.72 12.18
C VAL A 102 -3.29 0.49 12.20
N LYS A 103 -3.48 -0.21 11.07
CA LYS A 103 -4.47 -1.29 11.00
C LYS A 103 -4.06 -2.54 11.78
N PHE A 104 -2.83 -3.01 11.61
CA PHE A 104 -2.33 -4.22 12.29
C PHE A 104 -1.47 -3.90 13.51
N GLY A 105 -1.15 -2.63 13.74
CA GLY A 105 -0.55 -2.08 14.95
C GLY A 105 -1.61 -1.57 15.92
N LEU A 106 -1.95 -0.29 15.83
CA LEU A 106 -2.83 0.43 16.79
C LEU A 106 -4.23 -0.17 16.87
N PHE A 107 -4.92 -0.33 15.74
CA PHE A 107 -6.29 -0.87 15.75
C PHE A 107 -6.33 -2.25 16.39
N ARG A 108 -5.40 -3.16 16.03
CA ARG A 108 -5.32 -4.47 16.67
C ARG A 108 -5.12 -4.35 18.18
N GLN A 109 -4.16 -3.54 18.62
CA GLN A 109 -3.86 -3.37 20.05
C GLN A 109 -5.04 -2.81 20.83
N VAL A 110 -5.71 -1.78 20.29
CA VAL A 110 -6.87 -1.16 20.95
C VAL A 110 -8.05 -2.14 20.97
N ALA A 111 -8.32 -2.84 19.87
CA ALA A 111 -9.38 -3.84 19.80
C ALA A 111 -9.20 -4.98 20.80
N LEU A 112 -7.97 -5.52 20.93
CA LEU A 112 -7.67 -6.58 21.90
C LEU A 112 -7.81 -6.10 23.34
N ARG A 113 -7.36 -4.88 23.65
CA ARG A 113 -7.56 -4.26 25.01
C ARG A 113 -9.02 -4.01 25.32
N ASP A 114 -9.84 -3.74 24.31
CA ASP A 114 -11.28 -3.52 24.43
C ASP A 114 -12.10 -4.84 24.44
N GLY A 115 -11.41 -5.97 24.47
CA GLY A 115 -11.97 -7.31 24.67
C GLY A 115 -12.20 -8.13 23.40
N ALA A 116 -11.69 -7.72 22.24
CA ALA A 116 -11.66 -8.58 21.06
C ALA A 116 -10.65 -9.74 21.27
N GLU A 117 -10.94 -10.91 20.73
CA GLU A 117 -10.00 -12.02 20.64
C GLU A 117 -9.20 -11.96 19.34
N GLN A 118 -9.82 -11.45 18.29
CA GLN A 118 -9.23 -11.27 16.96
C GLN A 118 -9.75 -9.99 16.30
N ILE A 119 -9.03 -9.53 15.31
CA ILE A 119 -9.52 -8.52 14.39
C ILE A 119 -9.83 -9.15 13.03
N ALA A 120 -10.58 -8.43 12.20
CA ALA A 120 -10.76 -8.78 10.79
C ALA A 120 -10.73 -7.55 9.90
N THR A 121 -10.35 -7.75 8.65
CA THR A 121 -10.29 -6.69 7.65
C THR A 121 -10.76 -7.18 6.28
N GLY A 122 -11.17 -6.26 5.41
CA GLY A 122 -11.55 -6.56 4.03
C GLY A 122 -10.37 -6.77 3.07
N HIS A 123 -9.17 -7.10 3.56
CA HIS A 123 -8.03 -7.37 2.69
C HIS A 123 -8.13 -8.70 1.97
N TYR A 124 -7.68 -8.69 0.71
CA TYR A 124 -7.49 -9.92 -0.08
C TYR A 124 -6.13 -10.52 0.30
N ALA A 125 -6.15 -11.33 1.32
CA ALA A 125 -5.03 -12.13 1.82
C ALA A 125 -5.59 -13.39 2.48
N ARG A 126 -4.76 -14.37 2.78
CA ARG A 126 -5.10 -15.54 3.58
C ARG A 126 -4.11 -15.71 4.71
N SER A 127 -4.49 -16.41 5.76
CA SER A 127 -3.60 -16.79 6.85
C SER A 127 -3.66 -18.28 7.14
N GLN A 128 -2.54 -18.82 7.58
CA GLN A 128 -2.45 -20.18 8.13
C GLN A 128 -1.59 -20.11 9.40
N GLY A 129 -2.24 -20.02 10.55
CA GLY A 129 -1.57 -19.65 11.79
C GLY A 129 -0.94 -18.26 11.66
N SER A 130 0.35 -18.14 11.94
CA SER A 130 1.11 -16.89 11.81
C SER A 130 1.62 -16.60 10.39
N ARG A 131 1.39 -17.49 9.42
CA ARG A 131 1.85 -17.33 8.04
C ARG A 131 0.86 -16.51 7.23
N LEU A 132 1.33 -15.43 6.64
CA LEU A 132 0.56 -14.65 5.65
C LEU A 132 0.67 -15.30 4.28
N MET A 133 -0.47 -15.56 3.64
CA MET A 133 -0.52 -16.23 2.35
C MET A 133 -1.23 -15.36 1.32
N ARG A 134 -0.79 -15.47 0.07
CA ARG A 134 -1.39 -14.78 -1.07
C ARG A 134 -2.87 -15.14 -1.22
N ALA A 135 -3.67 -14.17 -1.64
CA ALA A 135 -5.07 -14.39 -1.98
C ALA A 135 -5.21 -15.35 -3.17
N VAL A 136 -6.38 -16.00 -3.29
CA VAL A 136 -6.72 -16.79 -4.48
C VAL A 136 -6.83 -15.90 -5.71
N ASN A 137 -7.44 -14.72 -5.56
CA ASN A 137 -7.46 -13.70 -6.61
C ASN A 137 -6.12 -12.98 -6.69
N GLN A 138 -5.31 -13.34 -7.68
CA GLN A 138 -3.97 -12.79 -7.86
C GLN A 138 -3.98 -11.30 -8.25
N ASP A 139 -5.01 -10.83 -8.97
CA ASP A 139 -5.14 -9.44 -9.39
C ASP A 139 -5.50 -8.51 -8.23
N LYS A 140 -6.14 -9.05 -7.21
CA LYS A 140 -6.54 -8.32 -5.99
C LYS A 140 -5.66 -8.63 -4.79
N ASP A 141 -4.70 -9.55 -4.92
CA ASP A 141 -3.80 -9.92 -3.83
C ASP A 141 -3.13 -8.70 -3.21
N GLN A 142 -3.35 -8.50 -1.91
CA GLN A 142 -2.88 -7.34 -1.15
C GLN A 142 -1.73 -7.67 -0.20
N THR A 143 -1.17 -8.87 -0.26
CA THR A 143 -0.03 -9.26 0.59
C THR A 143 1.19 -8.36 0.40
N TYR A 144 1.33 -7.73 -0.78
CA TYR A 144 2.34 -6.70 -1.03
C TYR A 144 2.26 -5.53 -0.03
N PHE A 145 1.06 -5.12 0.36
CA PHE A 145 0.88 -4.04 1.34
C PHE A 145 0.97 -4.51 2.79
N LEU A 146 1.00 -5.82 3.03
CA LEU A 146 0.98 -6.44 4.34
C LEU A 146 2.32 -7.02 4.78
N TYR A 147 3.36 -6.93 3.97
CA TYR A 147 4.62 -7.63 4.21
C TYR A 147 5.36 -7.20 5.49
N ARG A 148 5.00 -6.06 6.07
CA ARG A 148 5.62 -5.52 7.29
C ARG A 148 4.84 -5.82 8.57
N ILE A 149 3.72 -6.54 8.49
CA ILE A 149 2.99 -6.97 9.69
C ILE A 149 3.69 -8.17 10.33
N THR A 150 3.55 -8.33 11.65
CA THR A 150 4.18 -9.44 12.37
C THR A 150 3.37 -10.72 12.25
N GLY A 151 4.01 -11.88 12.42
CA GLY A 151 3.32 -13.17 12.45
C GLY A 151 2.28 -13.25 13.58
N GLU A 152 2.52 -12.58 14.71
CA GLU A 152 1.52 -12.44 15.78
C GLU A 152 0.27 -11.69 15.28
N ALA A 153 0.46 -10.58 14.56
CA ALA A 153 -0.66 -9.82 13.99
C ALA A 153 -1.43 -10.66 12.95
N VAL A 154 -0.73 -11.46 12.15
CA VAL A 154 -1.36 -12.41 11.21
C VAL A 154 -2.21 -13.44 11.95
N ALA A 155 -1.67 -14.06 13.01
CA ALA A 155 -2.37 -15.06 13.80
C ALA A 155 -3.63 -14.55 14.49
N GLN A 156 -3.65 -13.24 14.81
CA GLN A 156 -4.79 -12.56 15.46
C GLN A 156 -5.72 -11.87 14.45
N THR A 157 -5.56 -12.14 13.14
CA THR A 157 -6.35 -11.50 12.09
C THR A 157 -7.07 -12.51 11.22
N ILE A 158 -8.36 -12.29 10.99
CA ILE A 158 -9.16 -13.03 10.01
C ILE A 158 -9.22 -12.22 8.71
N PHE A 159 -9.00 -12.90 7.57
CA PHE A 159 -9.11 -12.34 6.22
C PHE A 159 -10.25 -13.03 5.45
N PRO A 160 -11.51 -12.59 5.62
CA PRO A 160 -12.66 -13.32 5.07
C PRO A 160 -12.69 -13.38 3.54
N LEU A 161 -12.03 -12.43 2.87
CA LEU A 161 -12.08 -12.28 1.41
C LEU A 161 -10.97 -13.04 0.67
N GLY A 162 -10.04 -13.66 1.39
CA GLY A 162 -8.85 -14.27 0.78
C GLY A 162 -9.11 -15.39 -0.20
N ASN A 163 -10.26 -16.07 -0.10
CA ASN A 163 -10.64 -17.19 -0.96
C ASN A 163 -11.53 -16.81 -2.16
N TYR A 164 -11.98 -15.56 -2.26
CA TYR A 164 -12.74 -15.09 -3.41
C TYR A 164 -11.86 -15.08 -4.66
N ARG A 165 -12.41 -15.58 -5.78
CA ARG A 165 -11.68 -15.65 -7.06
C ARG A 165 -11.77 -14.37 -7.85
N THR A 166 -12.92 -13.67 -7.74
CA THR A 166 -13.18 -12.45 -8.50
C THR A 166 -13.83 -11.38 -7.64
N LYS A 167 -13.68 -10.12 -8.04
CA LYS A 167 -14.41 -8.99 -7.41
C LYS A 167 -15.91 -9.07 -7.70
N ALA A 168 -16.30 -9.68 -8.82
CA ALA A 168 -17.71 -9.89 -9.15
C ALA A 168 -18.40 -10.80 -8.13
N GLU A 169 -17.75 -11.87 -7.69
CA GLU A 169 -18.27 -12.74 -6.61
C GLU A 169 -18.49 -11.96 -5.31
N VAL A 170 -17.52 -11.12 -4.91
CA VAL A 170 -17.63 -10.24 -3.73
C VAL A 170 -18.84 -9.32 -3.82
N ARG A 171 -19.05 -8.68 -4.98
CA ARG A 171 -20.21 -7.81 -5.20
C ARG A 171 -21.52 -8.56 -5.23
N ALA A 172 -21.57 -9.74 -5.86
CA ALA A 172 -22.76 -10.59 -5.90
C ALA A 172 -23.17 -11.03 -4.49
N ASP A 173 -22.23 -11.46 -3.66
CA ASP A 173 -22.49 -11.81 -2.29
C ASP A 173 -22.93 -10.60 -1.44
N ALA A 174 -22.32 -9.45 -1.64
CA ALA A 174 -22.73 -8.22 -0.97
C ALA A 174 -24.17 -7.79 -1.35
N GLU A 175 -24.54 -7.94 -2.63
CA GLU A 175 -25.92 -7.71 -3.10
C GLU A 175 -26.91 -8.74 -2.51
N ARG A 176 -26.55 -10.02 -2.53
CA ARG A 176 -27.37 -11.10 -1.95
C ARG A 176 -27.64 -10.89 -0.44
N LEU A 177 -26.68 -10.31 0.27
CA LEU A 177 -26.78 -9.97 1.68
C LEU A 177 -27.42 -8.59 1.94
N GLY A 178 -27.89 -7.89 0.91
CA GLY A 178 -28.56 -6.61 1.02
C GLY A 178 -27.68 -5.45 1.49
N LEU A 179 -26.34 -5.55 1.33
CA LEU A 179 -25.42 -4.52 1.79
C LEU A 179 -25.53 -3.27 0.92
N SER A 180 -25.75 -2.12 1.53
CA SER A 180 -25.89 -0.82 0.82
C SER A 180 -24.63 -0.44 0.04
N THR A 181 -23.48 -0.98 0.40
CA THR A 181 -22.18 -0.73 -0.22
C THR A 181 -21.87 -1.63 -1.44
N ALA A 182 -22.74 -2.59 -1.79
CA ALA A 182 -22.49 -3.59 -2.84
C ALA A 182 -22.06 -2.96 -4.18
N ARG A 183 -22.69 -1.83 -4.57
CA ARG A 183 -22.43 -1.11 -5.83
C ARG A 183 -21.48 0.07 -5.67
N LYS A 184 -21.00 0.35 -4.45
CA LYS A 184 -20.04 1.45 -4.22
C LYS A 184 -18.76 1.20 -5.01
N PRO A 185 -18.22 2.20 -5.73
CA PRO A 185 -16.92 2.08 -6.38
C PRO A 185 -15.82 1.74 -5.37
N ASP A 186 -14.80 1.00 -5.83
CA ASP A 186 -13.63 0.76 -5.00
C ASP A 186 -12.95 2.11 -4.69
N SER A 187 -12.43 2.27 -3.47
CA SER A 187 -11.66 3.45 -3.10
C SER A 187 -10.48 3.65 -4.06
N GLN A 188 -10.37 4.85 -4.61
CA GLN A 188 -9.28 5.24 -5.49
C GLN A 188 -8.34 6.17 -4.72
N GLY A 189 -7.03 6.04 -4.92
CA GLY A 189 -6.04 6.87 -4.25
C GLY A 189 -5.57 6.32 -2.91
N ILE A 190 -4.94 7.19 -2.11
CA ILE A 190 -4.41 6.84 -0.79
C ILE A 190 -5.56 6.80 0.21
N CYS A 191 -5.57 5.80 1.10
CA CYS A 191 -6.67 5.49 2.03
C CYS A 191 -7.20 6.68 2.86
N PHE A 192 -6.45 7.77 2.99
CA PHE A 192 -6.83 8.92 3.83
C PHE A 192 -7.01 10.22 3.06
N VAL A 193 -6.47 10.32 1.84
CA VAL A 193 -6.53 11.55 1.03
C VAL A 193 -7.70 11.50 0.04
N GLY A 194 -8.29 10.32 -0.15
CA GLY A 194 -9.38 10.12 -1.11
C GLY A 194 -8.88 10.31 -2.56
N THR A 195 -9.64 11.02 -3.36
CA THR A 195 -9.34 11.27 -4.78
C THR A 195 -8.32 12.38 -5.03
N VAL A 196 -7.68 12.87 -3.98
CA VAL A 196 -6.73 13.98 -4.09
C VAL A 196 -5.44 13.52 -4.76
N ASN A 197 -4.92 14.36 -5.64
CA ASN A 197 -3.63 14.17 -6.26
C ASN A 197 -2.51 14.29 -5.20
N MET A 198 -1.57 13.35 -5.20
CA MET A 198 -0.41 13.35 -4.30
C MET A 198 0.38 14.68 -4.36
N ARG A 199 0.48 15.29 -5.53
CA ARG A 199 1.14 16.59 -5.72
C ARG A 199 0.47 17.70 -4.92
N ASP A 200 -0.87 17.78 -4.99
CA ASP A 200 -1.64 18.81 -4.29
C ASP A 200 -1.56 18.59 -2.77
N PHE A 201 -1.55 17.33 -2.34
CA PHE A 201 -1.37 16.99 -0.93
C PHE A 201 0.03 17.39 -0.43
N LEU A 202 1.09 16.97 -1.11
CA LEU A 202 2.47 17.27 -0.72
C LEU A 202 2.77 18.77 -0.75
N GLY A 203 2.20 19.50 -1.71
CA GLY A 203 2.37 20.95 -1.86
C GLY A 203 1.94 21.78 -0.64
N GLN A 204 1.12 21.20 0.26
CA GLN A 204 0.73 21.87 1.51
C GLN A 204 1.79 21.74 2.61
N TYR A 205 2.63 20.71 2.54
CA TYR A 205 3.66 20.42 3.54
C TYR A 205 5.07 20.74 3.09
N ILE A 206 5.26 20.91 1.77
CA ILE A 206 6.57 21.09 1.16
C ILE A 206 6.50 22.26 0.21
N GLN A 207 7.23 23.30 0.54
CA GLN A 207 7.48 24.39 -0.41
C GLN A 207 8.44 23.89 -1.47
N THR A 208 8.08 24.07 -2.73
CA THR A 208 8.88 23.67 -3.88
C THR A 208 9.14 24.89 -4.76
N GLU A 209 10.27 24.85 -5.46
CA GLU A 209 10.63 25.86 -6.44
C GLU A 209 10.64 25.23 -7.84
N PRO A 210 10.39 26.00 -8.90
CA PRO A 210 10.57 25.54 -10.26
C PRO A 210 11.99 25.05 -10.49
N GLY A 211 12.14 24.00 -11.29
CA GLY A 211 13.42 23.43 -11.66
C GLY A 211 13.45 22.99 -13.12
N GLU A 212 14.60 22.54 -13.58
CA GLU A 212 14.82 22.18 -14.97
C GLU A 212 14.53 20.69 -15.24
N ILE A 213 13.91 20.42 -16.40
CA ILE A 213 13.85 19.07 -16.98
C ILE A 213 14.95 18.99 -18.05
N ILE A 214 15.90 18.08 -17.84
CA ILE A 214 17.07 17.91 -18.72
C ILE A 214 17.00 16.54 -19.42
N ASP A 215 17.14 16.56 -20.73
CA ASP A 215 17.35 15.34 -21.51
C ASP A 215 18.74 14.78 -21.19
N GLN A 216 18.78 13.56 -20.63
CA GLN A 216 20.02 12.95 -20.14
C GLN A 216 21.04 12.66 -21.25
N GLU A 217 20.57 12.41 -22.47
CA GLU A 217 21.45 12.03 -23.60
C GLU A 217 22.09 13.25 -24.23
N THR A 218 21.33 14.34 -24.33
CA THR A 218 21.80 15.55 -25.01
C THR A 218 22.32 16.63 -24.06
N GLY A 219 22.02 16.51 -22.76
CA GLY A 219 22.29 17.53 -21.75
C GLY A 219 21.46 18.80 -21.93
N ARG A 220 20.47 18.82 -22.83
CA ARG A 220 19.67 20.01 -23.13
C ARG A 220 18.50 20.11 -22.16
N ARG A 221 18.20 21.35 -21.75
CA ARG A 221 16.94 21.65 -21.08
C ARG A 221 15.78 21.47 -22.06
N VAL A 222 14.80 20.64 -21.69
CA VAL A 222 13.62 20.29 -22.51
C VAL A 222 12.31 20.79 -21.88
N GLY A 223 12.35 21.26 -20.64
CA GLY A 223 11.19 21.80 -19.94
C GLY A 223 11.50 22.31 -18.56
N GLU A 224 10.44 22.65 -17.83
CA GLU A 224 10.46 23.03 -16.43
C GLU A 224 9.48 22.19 -15.61
N HIS A 225 9.70 22.09 -14.31
CA HIS A 225 8.83 21.41 -13.35
C HIS A 225 8.68 22.23 -12.06
N ASP A 226 7.65 21.96 -11.27
CA ASP A 226 7.34 22.70 -10.03
C ASP A 226 8.03 22.11 -8.78
N GLY A 227 8.97 21.22 -8.95
CA GLY A 227 9.74 20.56 -7.89
C GLY A 227 10.07 19.11 -8.23
N ALA A 228 11.36 18.74 -8.18
CA ALA A 228 11.84 17.39 -8.50
C ALA A 228 11.24 16.29 -7.59
N ILE A 229 10.77 16.68 -6.41
CA ILE A 229 10.12 15.80 -5.43
C ILE A 229 8.88 15.10 -5.97
N PHE A 230 8.15 15.71 -6.89
CA PHE A 230 6.90 15.18 -7.45
C PHE A 230 7.11 14.12 -8.53
N TYR A 231 8.36 13.85 -8.89
CA TYR A 231 8.69 12.95 -10.00
C TYR A 231 9.28 11.64 -9.49
N THR A 232 8.84 10.55 -10.12
CA THR A 232 9.29 9.20 -9.82
C THR A 232 9.93 8.57 -11.03
N LEU A 233 10.96 7.74 -10.83
CA LEU A 233 11.63 7.00 -11.90
C LEU A 233 10.62 6.22 -12.75
N GLY A 234 10.70 6.36 -14.07
CA GLY A 234 9.78 5.74 -15.03
C GLY A 234 8.48 6.51 -15.28
N GLN A 235 8.24 7.61 -14.58
CA GLN A 235 7.05 8.45 -14.81
C GLN A 235 7.06 9.03 -16.22
N ARG A 236 5.91 8.96 -16.89
CA ARG A 236 5.68 9.52 -18.23
C ARG A 236 4.76 10.75 -18.20
N HIS A 237 3.73 10.69 -17.35
CA HIS A 237 2.69 11.72 -17.29
C HIS A 237 3.10 12.90 -16.40
N GLY A 238 2.61 14.11 -16.72
CA GLY A 238 2.86 15.31 -15.92
C GLY A 238 4.21 15.96 -16.12
N LEU A 239 4.97 15.55 -17.15
CA LEU A 239 6.25 16.19 -17.51
C LEU A 239 6.06 17.50 -18.29
N ASN A 240 4.91 17.68 -18.97
CA ASN A 240 4.59 18.86 -19.80
C ASN A 240 5.69 19.23 -20.80
N VAL A 241 6.49 18.26 -21.24
CA VAL A 241 7.51 18.41 -22.26
C VAL A 241 6.91 18.11 -23.62
N GLY A 242 6.85 19.10 -24.49
CA GLY A 242 6.27 18.96 -25.84
C GLY A 242 7.22 18.32 -26.87
N GLY A 243 6.65 17.87 -27.99
CA GLY A 243 7.36 17.53 -29.23
C GLY A 243 7.89 16.10 -29.36
N GLY A 244 7.19 15.25 -30.09
CA GLY A 244 7.66 13.95 -30.58
C GLY A 244 7.41 12.77 -29.63
N LEU A 245 8.37 11.85 -29.54
CA LEU A 245 8.27 10.67 -28.69
C LEU A 245 8.21 11.04 -27.21
N PRO A 246 7.47 10.27 -26.38
CA PRO A 246 7.31 10.58 -24.97
C PRO A 246 8.64 10.49 -24.22
N TYR A 247 8.84 11.39 -23.27
CA TYR A 247 9.90 11.32 -22.29
C TYR A 247 9.48 10.50 -21.08
N TYR A 248 10.47 9.91 -20.43
CA TYR A 248 10.34 9.18 -19.16
C TYR A 248 11.38 9.71 -18.17
N VAL A 249 10.99 9.84 -16.91
CA VAL A 249 11.93 10.20 -15.85
C VAL A 249 12.95 9.08 -15.67
N VAL A 250 14.23 9.40 -15.79
CA VAL A 250 15.37 8.47 -15.64
C VAL A 250 16.20 8.75 -14.40
N GLY A 251 16.04 9.92 -13.80
CA GLY A 251 16.76 10.31 -12.59
C GLY A 251 16.27 11.65 -12.08
N LYS A 252 16.72 11.99 -10.88
CA LYS A 252 16.54 13.32 -10.30
C LYS A 252 17.71 13.68 -9.40
N ASP A 253 18.02 14.95 -9.35
CA ASP A 253 18.97 15.56 -8.42
C ASP A 253 18.19 16.50 -7.50
N MET A 254 18.00 16.05 -6.25
CA MET A 254 17.24 16.81 -5.26
C MET A 254 17.96 18.06 -4.79
N GLY A 255 19.31 18.03 -4.75
CA GLY A 255 20.12 19.16 -4.33
C GLY A 255 20.12 20.31 -5.35
N ARG A 256 20.07 19.96 -6.64
CA ARG A 256 20.05 20.93 -7.77
C ARG A 256 18.65 21.19 -8.28
N ASN A 257 17.65 20.49 -7.74
CA ASN A 257 16.26 20.54 -8.20
C ASN A 257 16.11 20.28 -9.70
N ILE A 258 16.75 19.18 -10.20
CA ILE A 258 16.75 18.79 -11.62
C ILE A 258 16.04 17.42 -11.77
N VAL A 259 15.22 17.32 -12.82
CA VAL A 259 14.65 16.05 -13.28
C VAL A 259 15.29 15.67 -14.60
N TYR A 260 15.92 14.49 -14.65
CA TYR A 260 16.49 13.92 -15.87
C TYR A 260 15.47 13.06 -16.57
N VAL A 261 15.35 13.25 -17.88
CA VAL A 261 14.42 12.49 -18.72
C VAL A 261 15.13 11.88 -19.92
N SER A 262 14.60 10.79 -20.45
CA SER A 262 15.06 10.15 -21.69
C SER A 262 13.88 9.65 -22.52
N ARG A 263 14.07 9.58 -23.82
CA ARG A 263 13.17 8.88 -24.76
C ARG A 263 13.53 7.42 -24.97
N ARG A 264 14.72 7.03 -24.54
CA ARG A 264 15.24 5.66 -24.66
C ARG A 264 14.81 4.84 -23.44
N LEU A 265 14.09 3.75 -23.71
CA LEU A 265 13.64 2.81 -22.69
C LEU A 265 14.57 1.60 -22.55
N ASP A 266 15.54 1.48 -23.44
CA ASP A 266 16.53 0.41 -23.51
C ASP A 266 17.80 0.68 -22.70
N SER A 267 17.92 1.87 -22.08
CA SER A 267 19.09 2.21 -21.26
C SER A 267 19.18 1.32 -20.01
N GLU A 268 20.38 0.90 -19.64
CA GLU A 268 20.66 0.10 -18.43
C GLU A 268 20.16 0.76 -17.14
N VAL A 269 20.02 2.09 -17.13
CA VAL A 269 19.44 2.85 -16.00
C VAL A 269 17.99 2.45 -15.71
N PHE A 270 17.26 2.01 -16.75
CA PHE A 270 15.87 1.58 -16.63
C PHE A 270 15.70 0.13 -16.19
N TRP A 271 16.65 -0.72 -16.50
CA TRP A 271 16.54 -2.16 -16.29
C TRP A 271 17.54 -2.61 -15.24
N ARG A 272 17.04 -3.18 -14.16
CA ARG A 272 17.87 -3.72 -13.09
C ARG A 272 17.52 -5.18 -12.85
N ASN A 273 18.55 -6.00 -12.73
CA ASN A 273 18.44 -7.39 -12.29
C ASN A 273 18.90 -7.58 -10.84
N GLU A 274 19.62 -6.63 -10.27
CA GLU A 274 20.06 -6.67 -8.88
C GLU A 274 19.51 -5.49 -8.11
N LEU A 275 18.90 -5.77 -6.94
CA LEU A 275 18.27 -4.78 -6.04
C LEU A 275 18.84 -4.98 -4.65
N THR A 276 19.42 -3.93 -4.08
CA THR A 276 19.85 -3.92 -2.68
C THR A 276 18.72 -3.39 -1.82
N LEU A 277 18.33 -4.17 -0.81
CA LEU A 277 17.26 -3.83 0.14
C LEU A 277 17.82 -3.49 1.50
N SER A 278 17.23 -2.47 2.10
CA SER A 278 17.38 -2.06 3.50
C SER A 278 16.02 -2.04 4.21
N GLN A 279 15.98 -1.62 5.46
CA GLN A 279 14.75 -1.58 6.26
C GLN A 279 13.94 -2.89 6.16
N LEU A 280 14.66 -4.01 6.29
CA LEU A 280 14.07 -5.35 6.15
C LEU A 280 13.03 -5.60 7.24
N SER A 281 11.95 -6.28 6.88
CA SER A 281 10.88 -6.71 7.79
C SER A 281 10.43 -8.12 7.41
N TRP A 282 10.37 -9.00 8.40
CA TRP A 282 9.95 -10.39 8.21
C TRP A 282 8.71 -10.66 9.05
N ILE A 283 7.75 -11.37 8.46
CA ILE A 283 6.50 -11.73 9.15
C ILE A 283 6.79 -12.75 10.25
N ASN A 284 7.62 -13.74 9.93
CA ASN A 284 8.13 -14.74 10.85
C ASN A 284 9.65 -14.85 10.68
N GLU A 285 10.09 -15.81 9.90
CA GLU A 285 11.50 -16.07 9.66
C GLU A 285 12.01 -15.37 8.40
N ALA A 286 13.24 -14.90 8.45
CA ALA A 286 13.92 -14.36 7.29
C ALA A 286 14.19 -15.47 6.25
N PRO A 287 14.27 -15.14 4.95
CA PRO A 287 14.62 -16.11 3.93
C PRO A 287 16.04 -16.65 4.17
N VAL A 288 16.23 -17.94 3.90
CA VAL A 288 17.58 -18.53 3.87
C VAL A 288 18.33 -18.04 2.67
N THR A 289 19.65 -17.91 2.79
CA THR A 289 20.53 -17.56 1.67
C THR A 289 20.51 -18.63 0.61
N GLU A 290 20.66 -18.22 -0.67
CA GLU A 290 20.75 -19.10 -1.85
C GLU A 290 19.47 -19.87 -2.20
N GLY A 291 18.31 -19.44 -1.63
CA GLY A 291 17.01 -20.00 -2.01
C GLY A 291 16.46 -19.36 -3.29
N ASP A 292 15.70 -20.14 -4.05
CA ASP A 292 14.86 -19.64 -5.13
C ASP A 292 13.53 -19.11 -4.55
N TYR A 293 13.29 -17.82 -4.75
CA TYR A 293 12.10 -17.12 -4.26
C TYR A 293 11.34 -16.47 -5.41
N LEU A 294 10.11 -16.08 -5.11
CA LEU A 294 9.36 -15.17 -5.95
C LEU A 294 9.39 -13.77 -5.32
N VAL A 295 9.50 -12.73 -6.13
CA VAL A 295 9.48 -11.36 -5.64
C VAL A 295 8.49 -10.50 -6.40
N ARG A 296 7.95 -9.49 -5.71
CA ARG A 296 7.09 -8.46 -6.29
C ARG A 296 7.67 -7.09 -5.95
N VAL A 297 8.00 -6.32 -6.98
CA VAL A 297 8.68 -5.01 -6.85
C VAL A 297 7.72 -3.83 -6.78
N ARG A 298 6.44 -4.05 -7.09
CA ARG A 298 5.35 -3.07 -6.93
C ARG A 298 4.00 -3.78 -6.91
N HIS A 299 3.00 -3.10 -6.37
CA HIS A 299 1.64 -3.66 -6.36
C HIS A 299 1.16 -4.00 -7.78
N ARG A 300 0.50 -5.14 -7.94
CA ARG A 300 0.03 -5.71 -9.22
C ARG A 300 1.11 -6.05 -10.24
N ALA A 301 2.38 -5.83 -9.97
CA ALA A 301 3.41 -6.37 -10.84
C ALA A 301 3.38 -7.91 -10.80
N PRO A 302 3.72 -8.59 -11.90
CA PRO A 302 3.88 -10.04 -11.90
C PRO A 302 4.97 -10.45 -10.90
N LEU A 303 4.82 -11.63 -10.34
CA LEU A 303 5.86 -12.23 -9.53
C LEU A 303 7.02 -12.66 -10.44
N LYS A 304 8.24 -12.34 -10.03
CA LYS A 304 9.47 -12.73 -10.71
C LYS A 304 10.28 -13.69 -9.86
N ALA A 305 10.87 -14.69 -10.51
CA ALA A 305 11.83 -15.57 -9.87
C ALA A 305 13.11 -14.81 -9.53
N ALA A 306 13.62 -15.00 -8.33
CA ALA A 306 14.80 -14.33 -7.81
C ALA A 306 15.56 -15.23 -6.84
N SER A 307 16.85 -14.97 -6.69
CA SER A 307 17.65 -15.45 -5.57
C SER A 307 17.96 -14.32 -4.60
N VAL A 308 18.25 -14.66 -3.35
CA VAL A 308 18.59 -13.68 -2.33
C VAL A 308 19.97 -13.99 -1.73
N ARG A 309 20.70 -12.93 -1.38
CA ARG A 309 22.01 -13.03 -0.71
C ARG A 309 22.13 -11.95 0.35
N TRP A 310 22.47 -12.35 1.55
CA TRP A 310 22.77 -11.42 2.64
C TRP A 310 24.07 -10.67 2.36
N GLN A 311 24.08 -9.39 2.65
CA GLN A 311 25.23 -8.50 2.57
C GLN A 311 25.53 -7.90 3.93
N ASP A 312 26.77 -7.52 4.16
CA ASP A 312 27.20 -6.84 5.38
C ASP A 312 26.35 -5.59 5.68
N GLY A 313 26.18 -5.30 6.97
CA GLY A 313 25.34 -4.19 7.40
C GLY A 313 23.84 -4.49 7.40
N GLY A 314 23.44 -5.77 7.37
CA GLY A 314 22.02 -6.18 7.48
C GLY A 314 21.21 -5.85 6.23
N ARG A 315 21.86 -5.79 5.07
CA ARG A 315 21.21 -5.60 3.76
C ARG A 315 20.95 -6.94 3.09
N LEU A 316 19.97 -6.96 2.18
CA LEU A 316 19.65 -8.11 1.35
C LEU A 316 19.79 -7.72 -0.11
N VAL A 317 20.56 -8.48 -0.86
CA VAL A 317 20.65 -8.36 -2.31
C VAL A 317 19.70 -9.36 -2.93
N VAL A 318 18.81 -8.89 -3.78
CA VAL A 318 17.84 -9.67 -4.55
C VAL A 318 18.29 -9.65 -6.00
N THR A 319 18.61 -10.82 -6.56
CA THR A 319 18.98 -10.99 -7.96
C THR A 319 17.82 -11.59 -8.74
N LEU A 320 17.21 -10.80 -9.61
CA LEU A 320 16.08 -11.20 -10.45
C LEU A 320 16.56 -12.08 -11.61
N LYS A 321 15.86 -13.17 -11.94
CA LYS A 321 16.15 -13.97 -13.14
C LYS A 321 15.86 -13.18 -14.44
N GLU A 322 14.88 -12.28 -14.40
CA GLU A 322 14.57 -11.36 -15.49
C GLU A 322 14.63 -9.92 -14.99
N PRO A 323 15.31 -9.01 -15.69
CA PRO A 323 15.39 -7.61 -15.27
C PRO A 323 14.01 -6.97 -15.03
N GLU A 324 13.95 -6.02 -14.11
CA GLU A 324 12.76 -5.23 -13.85
C GLU A 324 13.00 -3.77 -14.22
N ARG A 325 11.94 -3.15 -14.78
CA ARG A 325 12.00 -1.79 -15.26
C ARG A 325 11.69 -0.78 -14.17
N ALA A 326 12.46 0.31 -14.13
CA ALA A 326 12.17 1.52 -13.36
C ALA A 326 11.88 1.25 -11.86
N VAL A 327 12.76 0.47 -11.21
CA VAL A 327 12.68 0.26 -9.77
C VAL A 327 13.34 1.44 -9.07
N ALA A 328 12.54 2.27 -8.39
CA ALA A 328 13.01 3.47 -7.71
C ALA A 328 13.41 3.19 -6.26
N SER A 329 14.38 3.97 -5.75
CA SER A 329 14.68 4.00 -4.31
C SER A 329 13.46 4.39 -3.49
N GLY A 330 13.27 3.75 -2.34
CA GLY A 330 12.08 3.90 -1.50
C GLY A 330 10.93 2.95 -1.84
N GLN A 331 10.95 2.27 -2.99
CA GLN A 331 9.97 1.24 -3.30
C GLN A 331 10.21 -0.04 -2.51
N SER A 332 9.13 -0.71 -2.14
CA SER A 332 9.21 -2.00 -1.45
C SER A 332 9.37 -3.15 -2.44
N VAL A 333 10.21 -4.12 -2.05
CA VAL A 333 10.30 -5.44 -2.69
C VAL A 333 9.86 -6.49 -1.69
N VAL A 334 8.84 -7.25 -2.06
CA VAL A 334 8.23 -8.27 -1.20
C VAL A 334 8.64 -9.65 -1.70
N ILE A 335 9.03 -10.51 -0.77
CA ILE A 335 9.60 -11.83 -1.02
C ILE A 335 8.59 -12.90 -0.62
N TYR A 336 8.42 -13.89 -1.48
CA TYR A 336 7.47 -14.99 -1.30
C TYR A 336 8.17 -16.34 -1.50
N ASP A 337 7.79 -17.29 -0.65
CA ASP A 337 8.04 -18.71 -0.87
C ASP A 337 6.73 -19.36 -1.32
N GLY A 338 6.60 -19.63 -2.61
CA GLY A 338 5.38 -20.10 -3.23
C GLY A 338 4.17 -19.20 -2.93
N GLN A 339 3.28 -19.63 -2.06
CA GLN A 339 2.09 -18.89 -1.64
C GLN A 339 2.31 -18.06 -0.37
N VAL A 340 3.39 -18.30 0.35
CA VAL A 340 3.68 -17.63 1.63
C VAL A 340 4.41 -16.32 1.40
N CYS A 341 3.90 -15.22 1.96
CA CYS A 341 4.60 -13.95 2.03
C CYS A 341 5.56 -13.99 3.22
N LEU A 342 6.86 -13.93 2.96
CA LEU A 342 7.89 -13.98 4.00
C LEU A 342 8.12 -12.61 4.64
N GLY A 343 8.04 -11.56 3.85
CA GLY A 343 8.42 -10.20 4.23
C GLY A 343 9.07 -9.49 3.06
N GLY A 344 10.01 -8.59 3.34
CA GLY A 344 10.72 -7.85 2.29
C GLY A 344 11.52 -6.68 2.83
N GLY A 345 11.81 -5.72 1.96
CA GLY A 345 12.57 -4.52 2.31
C GLY A 345 12.33 -3.39 1.33
N VAL A 346 13.04 -2.31 1.56
CA VAL A 346 12.98 -1.08 0.76
C VAL A 346 14.24 -0.97 -0.08
N VAL A 347 14.09 -0.67 -1.37
CA VAL A 347 15.19 -0.46 -2.32
C VAL A 347 16.03 0.75 -1.89
N CYS A 348 17.33 0.57 -1.82
CA CYS A 348 18.31 1.61 -1.49
C CYS A 348 18.45 2.65 -2.61
#